data_f823fc36e77d7d7e03343b4b000df62a
#
_entry.id   f823fc36e77d7d7e03343b4b000df62a
#
_cell.length_a   1.000
_cell.length_b   1.000
_cell.length_c   1.000
_cell.angle_alpha   90.00
_cell.angle_beta   90.00
_cell.angle_gamma   90.00
#
_symmetry.space_group_name_H-M   'P 1'
#
loop_
_entity.id
_entity.type
_entity.pdbx_description
1 polymer ?
#
loop_
_entity_poly.entity_id
_entity_poly.type
_entity_poly.pdbx_seq_one_letter_code
_entity_poly.pdbx_strand_id
1 'polypeptide(L)'
;MMNKFIGILLFIFIFIPACLYITLNKENIDINEFREASGYDLVQLSDGMTAYKDIGKKSDKAIVLIHGATFGSLAYEDYLDVFVSNNYRVIIYDQYGRGYSDRLTKDISIELMERQLSELIEYCEIENVILYGVSFGAAVAARYAASNIDKIDFIGYQVPLINSAEVPLLWLVRIPLYGNLLSRALLVPAAINRIRDYEDLMSSKLLIHFTEQFKVIGTEKFFTKFFLSNAMENRLDDHNLIGSNNIPSYFAYSDEDIEISAKDVEIAIKNYNNPIVKKYPGGHFFSSGIEKKVAQEFINNIEI
;
A
#
# COMPACT_ATOMS: atom_id res chain seq x y z
N MET A 1 -25.65 40.44 -26.10
CA MET A 1 -24.99 40.37 -24.76
C MET A 1 -24.98 38.96 -24.21
N MET A 2 -26.09 38.25 -24.18
CA MET A 2 -26.22 36.87 -23.60
C MET A 2 -25.23 35.87 -24.22
N ASN A 3 -25.08 35.80 -25.54
CA ASN A 3 -24.13 34.86 -26.18
C ASN A 3 -22.65 35.14 -25.86
N LYS A 4 -22.25 36.41 -25.68
CA LYS A 4 -20.88 36.75 -25.25
C LYS A 4 -20.64 36.34 -23.79
N PHE A 5 -21.63 36.50 -22.92
CA PHE A 5 -21.56 36.11 -21.53
C PHE A 5 -21.47 34.58 -21.39
N ILE A 6 -22.28 33.81 -22.12
CA ILE A 6 -22.22 32.37 -22.19
C ILE A 6 -20.85 31.91 -22.70
N GLY A 7 -20.30 32.52 -23.74
CA GLY A 7 -18.96 32.22 -24.24
C GLY A 7 -17.84 32.40 -23.19
N ILE A 8 -17.92 33.48 -22.40
CA ILE A 8 -16.98 33.76 -21.33
C ILE A 8 -17.09 32.68 -20.22
N LEU A 9 -18.30 32.29 -19.83
CA LEU A 9 -18.50 31.22 -18.82
C LEU A 9 -17.96 29.90 -19.33
N LEU A 10 -18.22 29.50 -20.55
CA LEU A 10 -17.68 28.27 -21.15
C LEU A 10 -16.15 28.29 -21.18
N PHE A 11 -15.57 29.46 -21.52
CA PHE A 11 -14.11 29.60 -21.50
C PHE A 11 -13.53 29.41 -20.10
N ILE A 12 -14.10 30.07 -19.09
CA ILE A 12 -13.62 29.99 -17.70
C ILE A 12 -13.83 28.60 -17.11
N PHE A 13 -15.01 28.00 -17.29
CA PHE A 13 -15.38 26.78 -16.59
C PHE A 13 -15.12 25.49 -17.37
N ILE A 14 -14.81 25.55 -18.64
CA ILE A 14 -14.50 24.34 -19.44
C ILE A 14 -13.12 24.47 -20.07
N PHE A 15 -12.85 25.51 -20.82
CA PHE A 15 -11.61 25.59 -21.60
C PHE A 15 -10.37 25.73 -20.71
N ILE A 16 -10.40 26.67 -19.74
CA ILE A 16 -9.25 26.82 -18.81
C ILE A 16 -8.99 25.55 -18.02
N PRO A 17 -9.97 24.90 -17.37
CA PRO A 17 -9.75 23.62 -16.67
C PRO A 17 -9.25 22.51 -17.58
N ALA A 18 -9.74 22.40 -18.81
CA ALA A 18 -9.25 21.43 -19.79
C ALA A 18 -7.78 21.67 -20.16
N CYS A 19 -7.38 22.92 -20.40
CA CYS A 19 -5.99 23.28 -20.65
C CYS A 19 -5.10 22.96 -19.43
N LEU A 20 -5.54 23.29 -18.23
CA LEU A 20 -4.81 22.98 -17.01
C LEU A 20 -4.67 21.46 -16.82
N TYR A 21 -5.73 20.70 -17.07
CA TYR A 21 -5.68 19.24 -16.97
C TYR A 21 -4.63 18.61 -17.91
N ILE A 22 -4.52 19.15 -19.13
CA ILE A 22 -3.53 18.69 -20.11
C ILE A 22 -2.11 19.13 -19.70
N THR A 23 -1.94 20.39 -19.32
CA THR A 23 -0.61 20.95 -19.02
C THR A 23 -0.01 20.43 -17.73
N LEU A 24 -0.84 20.06 -16.75
CA LEU A 24 -0.39 19.45 -15.49
C LEU A 24 -0.12 17.95 -15.61
N ASN A 25 -0.46 17.33 -16.75
CA ASN A 25 -0.21 15.90 -16.94
C ASN A 25 1.28 15.60 -17.02
N LYS A 26 1.75 14.73 -16.14
CA LYS A 26 3.14 14.23 -16.12
C LYS A 26 3.24 12.78 -16.56
N GLU A 27 2.10 12.09 -16.74
CA GLU A 27 2.06 10.70 -17.16
C GLU A 27 2.44 10.59 -18.64
N ASN A 28 3.55 9.93 -18.93
CA ASN A 28 4.12 9.80 -20.27
C ASN A 28 4.88 8.47 -20.48
N ILE A 29 4.91 7.58 -19.49
CA ILE A 29 5.59 6.29 -19.56
C ILE A 29 4.55 5.18 -19.63
N ASP A 30 4.69 4.27 -20.61
CA ASP A 30 3.89 3.05 -20.66
C ASP A 30 4.33 2.09 -19.55
N ILE A 31 3.38 1.33 -18.96
CA ILE A 31 3.70 0.40 -17.88
C ILE A 31 4.70 -0.70 -18.33
N ASN A 32 4.65 -1.15 -19.56
CA ASN A 32 5.58 -2.16 -20.04
C ASN A 32 6.99 -1.59 -20.19
N GLU A 33 7.14 -0.35 -20.66
CA GLU A 33 8.41 0.37 -20.65
C GLU A 33 8.96 0.52 -19.23
N PHE A 34 8.11 0.88 -18.28
CA PHE A 34 8.50 1.02 -16.86
C PHE A 34 8.99 -0.30 -16.25
N ARG A 35 8.49 -1.44 -16.73
CA ARG A 35 8.84 -2.78 -16.28
C ARG A 35 10.18 -3.30 -16.83
N GLU A 36 10.65 -2.84 -17.99
CA GLU A 36 11.76 -3.46 -18.74
C GLU A 36 13.02 -3.72 -17.92
N ALA A 37 13.37 -2.82 -17.02
CA ALA A 37 14.57 -2.93 -16.17
C ALA A 37 14.26 -3.22 -14.69
N SER A 38 13.05 -3.69 -14.37
CA SER A 38 12.61 -3.84 -12.98
C SER A 38 13.28 -4.99 -12.22
N GLY A 39 13.61 -6.08 -12.92
CA GLY A 39 14.07 -7.33 -12.30
C GLY A 39 12.98 -8.05 -11.49
N TYR A 40 11.71 -7.71 -11.72
CA TYR A 40 10.54 -8.40 -11.16
C TYR A 40 10.01 -9.43 -12.13
N ASP A 41 9.53 -10.54 -11.60
CA ASP A 41 8.70 -11.48 -12.34
C ASP A 41 7.28 -10.92 -12.49
N LEU A 42 6.58 -11.34 -13.53
CA LEU A 42 5.22 -10.90 -13.83
C LEU A 42 4.30 -12.11 -13.90
N VAL A 43 3.16 -12.02 -13.23
CA VAL A 43 2.09 -13.01 -13.30
C VAL A 43 0.78 -12.35 -13.71
N GLN A 44 0.07 -12.95 -14.66
CA GLN A 44 -1.28 -12.53 -15.02
C GLN A 44 -2.26 -13.15 -14.02
N LEU A 45 -2.82 -12.32 -13.16
CA LEU A 45 -3.92 -12.67 -12.28
C LEU A 45 -5.27 -12.27 -12.91
N SER A 46 -6.37 -12.62 -12.28
CA SER A 46 -7.72 -12.41 -12.84
C SER A 46 -8.03 -10.95 -13.16
N ASP A 47 -7.51 -10.02 -12.38
CA ASP A 47 -7.78 -8.59 -12.53
C ASP A 47 -6.73 -7.82 -13.34
N GLY A 48 -5.49 -8.32 -13.41
CA GLY A 48 -4.39 -7.66 -14.12
C GLY A 48 -3.04 -8.31 -13.88
N MET A 49 -2.01 -7.73 -14.49
CA MET A 49 -0.63 -8.16 -14.32
C MET A 49 -0.08 -7.70 -12.97
N THR A 50 0.46 -8.63 -12.21
CA THR A 50 1.10 -8.39 -10.92
C THR A 50 2.61 -8.62 -11.02
N ALA A 51 3.39 -7.64 -10.57
CA ALA A 51 4.83 -7.74 -10.43
C ALA A 51 5.17 -8.27 -9.04
N TYR A 52 6.07 -9.26 -8.96
CA TYR A 52 6.44 -9.92 -7.72
C TYR A 52 7.88 -10.43 -7.75
N LYS A 53 8.41 -10.79 -6.59
CA LYS A 53 9.63 -11.60 -6.44
C LYS A 53 9.36 -12.73 -5.46
N ASP A 54 9.88 -13.91 -5.78
CA ASP A 54 9.83 -15.11 -4.95
C ASP A 54 11.28 -15.51 -4.63
N ILE A 55 11.71 -15.30 -3.40
CA ILE A 55 13.10 -15.38 -2.98
C ILE A 55 13.24 -16.42 -1.87
N GLY A 56 14.23 -17.30 -2.00
CA GLY A 56 14.47 -18.39 -1.06
C GLY A 56 14.09 -19.76 -1.61
N LYS A 57 13.99 -20.75 -0.76
CA LYS A 57 13.67 -22.12 -1.18
C LYS A 57 12.17 -22.37 -1.07
N LYS A 58 11.58 -23.03 -2.05
CA LYS A 58 10.15 -23.40 -2.04
C LYS A 58 9.74 -24.29 -0.85
N SER A 59 10.70 -25.02 -0.25
CA SER A 59 10.48 -25.85 0.91
C SER A 59 10.45 -25.10 2.25
N ASP A 60 10.88 -23.84 2.26
CA ASP A 60 10.95 -23.04 3.47
C ASP A 60 9.56 -22.42 3.78
N LYS A 61 9.32 -22.09 5.05
CA LYS A 61 8.09 -21.36 5.44
C LYS A 61 8.01 -20.04 4.68
N ALA A 62 6.85 -19.77 4.11
CA ALA A 62 6.64 -18.59 3.26
C ALA A 62 6.19 -17.38 4.09
N ILE A 63 6.85 -16.24 3.85
CA ILE A 63 6.42 -14.92 4.33
C ILE A 63 6.04 -14.07 3.13
N VAL A 64 4.84 -13.47 3.16
CA VAL A 64 4.43 -12.48 2.16
C VAL A 64 4.49 -11.09 2.79
N LEU A 65 5.29 -10.20 2.18
CA LEU A 65 5.45 -8.81 2.60
C LEU A 65 4.52 -7.92 1.78
N ILE A 66 3.64 -7.18 2.45
CA ILE A 66 2.55 -6.40 1.85
C ILE A 66 2.77 -4.92 2.13
N HIS A 67 3.19 -4.17 1.12
CA HIS A 67 3.58 -2.76 1.23
C HIS A 67 2.40 -1.81 1.49
N GLY A 68 2.71 -0.61 1.99
CA GLY A 68 1.75 0.45 2.28
C GLY A 68 1.10 1.09 1.04
N ALA A 69 0.29 2.12 1.27
CA ALA A 69 -0.52 2.75 0.22
C ALA A 69 0.28 3.45 -0.88
N THR A 70 1.49 3.89 -0.60
CA THR A 70 2.21 4.88 -1.43
C THR A 70 3.33 4.26 -2.25
N PHE A 71 4.10 3.36 -1.64
CA PHE A 71 5.24 2.69 -2.26
C PHE A 71 4.85 1.34 -2.86
N GLY A 72 5.69 0.84 -3.79
CA GLY A 72 5.70 -0.56 -4.17
C GLY A 72 6.53 -1.41 -3.21
N SER A 73 6.68 -2.68 -3.53
CA SER A 73 7.44 -3.66 -2.75
C SER A 73 8.94 -3.38 -2.66
N LEU A 74 9.46 -2.45 -3.49
CA LEU A 74 10.83 -1.95 -3.37
C LEU A 74 11.13 -1.37 -1.97
N ALA A 75 10.10 -0.95 -1.21
CA ALA A 75 10.23 -0.50 0.16
C ALA A 75 10.84 -1.56 1.11
N TYR A 76 10.81 -2.83 0.74
CA TYR A 76 11.37 -3.93 1.53
C TYR A 76 12.83 -4.24 1.20
N GLU A 77 13.40 -3.69 0.12
CA GLU A 77 14.72 -4.07 -0.39
C GLU A 77 15.83 -3.93 0.66
N ASP A 78 15.77 -2.89 1.50
CA ASP A 78 16.82 -2.59 2.49
C ASP A 78 16.86 -3.59 3.67
N TYR A 79 15.82 -4.40 3.86
CA TYR A 79 15.76 -5.39 4.95
C TYR A 79 15.23 -6.78 4.55
N LEU A 80 15.14 -7.04 3.26
CA LEU A 80 14.75 -8.35 2.72
C LEU A 80 15.72 -9.46 3.14
N ASP A 81 17.02 -9.12 3.24
CA ASP A 81 18.08 -10.02 3.67
C ASP A 81 17.84 -10.59 5.07
N VAL A 82 17.16 -9.86 5.94
CA VAL A 82 16.82 -10.33 7.29
C VAL A 82 15.92 -11.57 7.24
N PHE A 83 14.94 -11.58 6.36
CA PHE A 83 14.02 -12.72 6.21
C PHE A 83 14.72 -13.91 5.52
N VAL A 84 15.42 -13.64 4.42
CA VAL A 84 16.07 -14.68 3.61
C VAL A 84 17.19 -15.39 4.39
N SER A 85 17.99 -14.64 5.17
CA SER A 85 19.07 -15.22 5.97
C SER A 85 18.58 -16.07 7.15
N ASN A 86 17.33 -15.90 7.55
CA ASN A 86 16.67 -16.74 8.56
C ASN A 86 15.89 -17.92 7.93
N ASN A 87 16.21 -18.31 6.70
CA ASN A 87 15.64 -19.44 5.96
C ASN A 87 14.13 -19.37 5.72
N TYR A 88 13.60 -18.17 5.48
CA TYR A 88 12.24 -18.00 4.99
C TYR A 88 12.23 -17.85 3.46
N ARG A 89 11.20 -18.41 2.82
CA ARG A 89 10.81 -18.06 1.45
C ARG A 89 10.05 -16.76 1.50
N VAL A 90 10.52 -15.74 0.80
CA VAL A 90 9.97 -14.39 0.89
C VAL A 90 9.31 -14.01 -0.43
N ILE A 91 8.03 -13.70 -0.38
CA ILE A 91 7.30 -13.14 -1.50
C ILE A 91 7.07 -11.64 -1.25
N ILE A 92 7.55 -10.82 -2.17
CA ILE A 92 7.17 -9.41 -2.24
C ILE A 92 6.43 -9.17 -3.55
N TYR A 93 5.44 -8.30 -3.55
CA TYR A 93 4.70 -7.96 -4.76
C TYR A 93 4.23 -6.51 -4.73
N ASP A 94 4.04 -5.95 -5.90
CA ASP A 94 3.43 -4.63 -6.04
C ASP A 94 1.91 -4.76 -6.12
N GLN A 95 1.21 -4.13 -5.19
CA GLN A 95 -0.25 -4.04 -5.26
C GLN A 95 -0.65 -3.25 -6.52
N TYR A 96 -1.81 -3.56 -7.10
CA TYR A 96 -2.30 -2.82 -8.26
C TYR A 96 -2.20 -1.30 -8.07
N GLY A 97 -1.79 -0.62 -9.12
CA GLY A 97 -1.60 0.82 -9.14
C GLY A 97 -0.28 1.33 -8.56
N ARG A 98 0.59 0.44 -8.05
CA ARG A 98 1.92 0.78 -7.49
C ARG A 98 3.02 0.01 -8.23
N GLY A 99 4.23 0.53 -8.09
CA GLY A 99 5.42 -0.10 -8.63
C GLY A 99 5.24 -0.57 -10.07
N TYR A 100 5.49 -1.82 -10.31
CA TYR A 100 5.45 -2.45 -11.64
C TYR A 100 4.16 -3.22 -11.94
N SER A 101 3.18 -3.25 -11.02
CA SER A 101 1.86 -3.86 -11.28
C SER A 101 0.96 -2.96 -12.11
N ASP A 102 -0.11 -3.52 -12.68
CA ASP A 102 -1.04 -2.81 -13.56
C ASP A 102 -1.77 -1.65 -12.88
N ARG A 103 -2.05 -0.60 -13.67
CA ARG A 103 -2.91 0.54 -13.31
C ARG A 103 -4.33 0.25 -13.78
N LEU A 104 -5.09 -0.39 -12.91
CA LEU A 104 -6.44 -0.84 -13.25
C LEU A 104 -7.40 0.32 -13.49
N THR A 105 -8.28 0.16 -14.46
CA THR A 105 -9.33 1.15 -14.77
C THR A 105 -10.66 0.86 -14.06
N LYS A 106 -10.82 -0.35 -13.52
CA LYS A 106 -12.02 -0.78 -12.76
C LYS A 106 -12.14 -0.10 -11.39
N ASP A 107 -13.19 -0.39 -10.67
CA ASP A 107 -13.37 0.11 -9.30
C ASP A 107 -12.35 -0.54 -8.36
N ILE A 108 -11.83 0.27 -7.45
CA ILE A 108 -10.84 -0.14 -6.46
C ILE A 108 -11.55 -0.43 -5.15
N SER A 109 -11.20 -1.53 -4.52
CA SER A 109 -11.72 -1.91 -3.21
C SER A 109 -10.71 -2.73 -2.42
N ILE A 110 -10.96 -2.94 -1.13
CA ILE A 110 -10.12 -3.82 -0.31
C ILE A 110 -10.25 -5.28 -0.78
N GLU A 111 -11.41 -5.70 -1.27
CA GLU A 111 -11.65 -7.03 -1.82
C GLU A 111 -10.84 -7.28 -3.11
N LEU A 112 -10.61 -6.23 -3.91
CA LEU A 112 -9.73 -6.31 -5.08
C LEU A 112 -8.29 -6.56 -4.66
N MET A 113 -7.80 -5.88 -3.62
CA MET A 113 -6.44 -6.05 -3.09
C MET A 113 -6.27 -7.41 -2.41
N GLU A 114 -7.28 -7.84 -1.65
CA GLU A 114 -7.31 -9.16 -1.03
C GLU A 114 -7.29 -10.27 -2.08
N ARG A 115 -8.09 -10.15 -3.16
CA ARG A 115 -8.10 -11.13 -4.26
C ARG A 115 -6.74 -11.20 -4.98
N GLN A 116 -6.08 -10.04 -5.23
CA GLN A 116 -4.73 -10.02 -5.77
C GLN A 116 -3.76 -10.83 -4.91
N LEU A 117 -3.79 -10.63 -3.59
CA LEU A 117 -2.97 -11.36 -2.63
C LEU A 117 -3.31 -12.86 -2.63
N SER A 118 -4.60 -13.20 -2.60
CA SER A 118 -5.09 -14.57 -2.59
C SER A 118 -4.62 -15.36 -3.82
N GLU A 119 -4.81 -14.80 -5.01
CA GLU A 119 -4.40 -15.41 -6.28
C GLU A 119 -2.87 -15.52 -6.39
N LEU A 120 -2.12 -14.56 -5.85
CA LEU A 120 -0.65 -14.64 -5.82
C LEU A 120 -0.17 -15.75 -4.89
N ILE A 121 -0.77 -15.90 -3.70
CA ILE A 121 -0.45 -16.98 -2.75
C ILE A 121 -0.73 -18.34 -3.39
N GLU A 122 -1.87 -18.48 -4.07
CA GLU A 122 -2.22 -19.69 -4.81
C GLU A 122 -1.24 -19.96 -5.96
N TYR A 123 -0.92 -18.95 -6.76
CA TYR A 123 0.07 -19.06 -7.84
C TYR A 123 1.46 -19.49 -7.34
N CYS A 124 1.87 -18.98 -6.18
CA CYS A 124 3.13 -19.36 -5.53
C CYS A 124 3.08 -20.73 -4.85
N GLU A 125 1.94 -21.45 -4.88
CA GLU A 125 1.74 -22.76 -4.27
C GLU A 125 2.03 -22.75 -2.75
N ILE A 126 1.51 -21.73 -2.03
CA ILE A 126 1.68 -21.57 -0.59
C ILE A 126 0.41 -22.06 0.12
N GLU A 127 0.55 -23.12 0.92
CA GLU A 127 -0.57 -23.70 1.68
C GLU A 127 -0.83 -22.92 2.97
N ASN A 128 0.20 -22.69 3.78
CA ASN A 128 0.17 -21.88 4.99
C ASN A 128 1.11 -20.69 4.85
N VAL A 129 0.68 -19.53 5.31
CA VAL A 129 1.39 -18.28 5.07
C VAL A 129 1.60 -17.47 6.34
N ILE A 130 2.77 -16.87 6.43
CA ILE A 130 3.08 -15.79 7.36
C ILE A 130 2.90 -14.48 6.60
N LEU A 131 2.09 -13.58 7.14
CA LEU A 131 1.84 -12.27 6.54
C LEU A 131 2.59 -11.19 7.31
N TYR A 132 3.16 -10.23 6.59
CA TYR A 132 3.72 -9.02 7.19
C TYR A 132 3.26 -7.80 6.39
N GLY A 133 2.36 -7.02 6.98
CA GLY A 133 1.76 -5.85 6.35
C GLY A 133 2.19 -4.54 6.98
N VAL A 134 2.54 -3.55 6.14
CA VAL A 134 2.92 -2.20 6.57
C VAL A 134 1.81 -1.21 6.20
N SER A 135 1.33 -0.41 7.15
CA SER A 135 0.34 0.64 6.92
C SER A 135 -0.92 0.08 6.24
N PHE A 136 -1.26 0.54 5.03
CA PHE A 136 -2.34 -0.03 4.22
C PHE A 136 -2.15 -1.54 3.91
N GLY A 137 -0.90 -1.99 3.75
CA GLY A 137 -0.62 -3.42 3.58
C GLY A 137 -1.06 -4.27 4.78
N ALA A 138 -1.07 -3.70 5.98
CA ALA A 138 -1.64 -4.34 7.16
C ALA A 138 -3.16 -4.50 7.06
N ALA A 139 -3.87 -3.53 6.46
CA ALA A 139 -5.30 -3.66 6.19
C ALA A 139 -5.60 -4.78 5.17
N VAL A 140 -4.77 -4.91 4.13
CA VAL A 140 -4.88 -6.02 3.15
C VAL A 140 -4.57 -7.36 3.81
N ALA A 141 -3.52 -7.42 4.64
CA ALA A 141 -3.17 -8.62 5.41
C ALA A 141 -4.31 -9.05 6.35
N ALA A 142 -4.89 -8.10 7.09
CA ALA A 142 -6.03 -8.37 7.98
C ALA A 142 -7.26 -8.88 7.20
N ARG A 143 -7.59 -8.25 6.07
CA ARG A 143 -8.71 -8.68 5.22
C ARG A 143 -8.51 -10.10 4.69
N TYR A 144 -7.31 -10.40 4.16
CA TYR A 144 -6.99 -11.75 3.70
C TYR A 144 -7.04 -12.77 4.85
N ALA A 145 -6.43 -12.45 5.99
CA ALA A 145 -6.41 -13.36 7.15
C ALA A 145 -7.82 -13.64 7.68
N ALA A 146 -8.69 -12.62 7.75
CA ALA A 146 -10.08 -12.79 8.17
C ALA A 146 -10.88 -13.70 7.22
N SER A 147 -10.56 -13.71 5.93
CA SER A 147 -11.19 -14.58 4.93
C SER A 147 -10.58 -16.00 4.87
N ASN A 148 -9.38 -16.21 5.42
CA ASN A 148 -8.58 -17.43 5.26
C ASN A 148 -7.91 -17.87 6.58
N ILE A 149 -8.65 -17.85 7.69
CA ILE A 149 -8.15 -18.11 9.05
C ILE A 149 -7.26 -19.36 9.14
N ASP A 150 -7.72 -20.46 8.53
CA ASP A 150 -7.05 -21.76 8.62
C ASP A 150 -5.71 -21.83 7.86
N LYS A 151 -5.38 -20.81 7.06
CA LYS A 151 -4.14 -20.72 6.29
C LYS A 151 -3.07 -19.83 6.92
N ILE A 152 -3.38 -19.17 8.05
CA ILE A 152 -2.49 -18.16 8.65
C ILE A 152 -1.69 -18.78 9.78
N ASP A 153 -0.38 -18.91 9.58
CA ASP A 153 0.54 -19.36 10.63
C ASP A 153 0.87 -18.23 11.61
N PHE A 154 1.08 -17.01 11.11
CA PHE A 154 1.43 -15.84 11.89
C PHE A 154 1.14 -14.55 11.11
N ILE A 155 0.81 -13.47 11.79
CA ILE A 155 0.58 -12.18 11.15
C ILE A 155 1.31 -11.04 11.86
N GLY A 156 2.09 -10.27 11.10
CA GLY A 156 2.78 -9.07 11.55
C GLY A 156 2.15 -7.81 10.98
N TYR A 157 2.01 -6.82 11.82
CA TYR A 157 1.49 -5.51 11.50
C TYR A 157 2.50 -4.43 11.89
N GLN A 158 2.95 -3.65 10.91
CA GLN A 158 3.78 -2.48 11.16
C GLN A 158 2.99 -1.21 10.81
N VAL A 159 2.89 -0.29 11.76
CA VAL A 159 2.10 0.97 11.67
C VAL A 159 0.75 0.74 10.98
N PRO A 160 -0.08 -0.22 11.46
CA PRO A 160 -1.21 -0.75 10.71
C PRO A 160 -2.34 0.26 10.55
N LEU A 161 -2.87 0.38 9.32
CA LEU A 161 -4.12 1.09 9.07
C LEU A 161 -5.28 0.26 9.64
N ILE A 162 -5.84 0.70 10.75
CA ILE A 162 -6.98 0.08 11.44
C ILE A 162 -8.27 0.82 11.13
N ASN A 163 -8.24 2.14 11.32
CA ASN A 163 -9.41 3.00 11.10
C ASN A 163 -9.29 3.72 9.75
N SER A 164 -10.39 4.34 9.31
CA SER A 164 -10.39 5.08 8.06
C SER A 164 -9.33 6.17 8.04
N ALA A 165 -8.54 6.22 6.98
CA ALA A 165 -7.54 7.28 6.84
C ALA A 165 -8.21 8.60 6.46
N GLU A 166 -7.86 9.67 7.17
CA GLU A 166 -8.26 11.02 6.81
C GLU A 166 -7.31 11.60 5.76
N VAL A 167 -7.79 11.76 4.53
CA VAL A 167 -7.02 12.39 3.44
C VAL A 167 -7.49 13.84 3.29
N PRO A 168 -6.64 14.83 3.63
CA PRO A 168 -7.01 16.24 3.53
C PRO A 168 -7.47 16.60 2.11
N LEU A 169 -8.50 17.43 1.99
CA LEU A 169 -9.06 17.92 0.72
C LEU A 169 -9.64 16.83 -0.21
N LEU A 170 -9.77 15.58 0.25
CA LEU A 170 -10.31 14.48 -0.57
C LEU A 170 -11.71 14.79 -1.10
N TRP A 171 -12.51 15.58 -0.39
CA TRP A 171 -13.84 16.02 -0.85
C TRP A 171 -13.79 16.82 -2.16
N LEU A 172 -12.70 17.55 -2.44
CA LEU A 172 -12.54 18.31 -3.68
C LEU A 172 -12.53 17.42 -4.93
N VAL A 173 -11.91 16.24 -4.83
CA VAL A 173 -11.84 15.31 -5.97
C VAL A 173 -13.17 14.62 -6.27
N ARG A 174 -14.18 14.78 -5.40
CA ARG A 174 -15.57 14.36 -5.64
C ARG A 174 -16.39 15.35 -6.44
N ILE A 175 -15.86 16.55 -6.72
CA ILE A 175 -16.57 17.56 -7.50
C ILE A 175 -16.72 17.07 -8.95
N PRO A 176 -17.96 16.91 -9.46
CA PRO A 176 -18.19 16.44 -10.81
C PRO A 176 -17.43 17.31 -11.84
N LEU A 177 -16.91 16.68 -12.90
CA LEU A 177 -16.11 17.27 -13.99
C LEU A 177 -14.70 17.75 -13.56
N TYR A 178 -14.50 18.17 -12.31
CA TYR A 178 -13.24 18.74 -11.84
C TYR A 178 -12.38 17.78 -11.02
N GLY A 179 -12.93 16.66 -10.54
CA GLY A 179 -12.26 15.75 -9.62
C GLY A 179 -10.88 15.30 -10.09
N ASN A 180 -10.75 14.89 -11.35
CA ASN A 180 -9.47 14.49 -11.92
C ASN A 180 -8.47 15.65 -12.04
N LEU A 181 -8.93 16.85 -12.39
CA LEU A 181 -8.09 18.06 -12.40
C LEU A 181 -7.59 18.40 -11.00
N LEU A 182 -8.48 18.35 -10.01
CA LEU A 182 -8.14 18.66 -8.61
C LEU A 182 -7.24 17.60 -8.00
N SER A 183 -7.42 16.33 -8.37
CA SER A 183 -6.49 15.28 -8.00
C SER A 183 -5.09 15.55 -8.54
N ARG A 184 -4.98 15.84 -9.83
CA ARG A 184 -3.71 16.15 -10.52
C ARG A 184 -3.04 17.41 -9.98
N ALA A 185 -3.82 18.45 -9.69
CA ALA A 185 -3.31 19.75 -9.24
C ALA A 185 -2.97 19.80 -7.76
N LEU A 186 -3.63 18.99 -6.91
CA LEU A 186 -3.55 19.09 -5.46
C LEU A 186 -3.20 17.78 -4.78
N LEU A 187 -3.98 16.71 -5.00
CA LEU A 187 -3.84 15.46 -4.25
C LEU A 187 -2.51 14.76 -4.55
N VAL A 188 -2.18 14.57 -5.82
CA VAL A 188 -0.93 13.89 -6.23
C VAL A 188 0.31 14.69 -5.81
N PRO A 189 0.40 16.01 -6.05
CA PRO A 189 1.52 16.81 -5.54
C PRO A 189 1.63 16.79 -4.02
N ALA A 190 0.51 16.83 -3.30
CA ALA A 190 0.52 16.76 -1.84
C ALA A 190 1.08 15.42 -1.35
N ALA A 191 0.69 14.30 -1.97
CA ALA A 191 1.21 12.97 -1.66
C ALA A 191 2.73 12.88 -1.92
N ILE A 192 3.20 13.43 -3.05
CA ILE A 192 4.64 13.46 -3.38
C ILE A 192 5.43 14.32 -2.39
N ASN A 193 4.93 15.51 -2.07
CA ASN A 193 5.61 16.42 -1.15
C ASN A 193 5.69 15.83 0.26
N ARG A 194 4.61 15.17 0.73
CA ARG A 194 4.61 14.49 2.01
C ARG A 194 5.70 13.42 2.12
N ILE A 195 5.93 12.65 1.08
CA ILE A 195 6.99 11.63 1.09
C ILE A 195 8.38 12.27 1.14
N ARG A 196 8.56 13.45 0.53
CA ARG A 196 9.82 14.19 0.62
C ARG A 196 10.15 14.64 2.04
N ASP A 197 9.17 14.84 2.90
CA ASP A 197 9.40 15.16 4.31
C ASP A 197 10.12 14.01 5.07
N TYR A 198 10.16 12.82 4.48
CA TYR A 198 10.82 11.62 5.01
C TYR A 198 12.01 11.15 4.16
N GLU A 199 12.51 11.98 3.23
CA GLU A 199 13.56 11.58 2.30
C GLU A 199 14.86 11.11 2.98
N ASP A 200 15.20 11.67 4.13
CA ASP A 200 16.37 11.29 4.93
C ASP A 200 16.25 9.87 5.55
N LEU A 201 15.04 9.31 5.60
CA LEU A 201 14.75 7.97 6.12
C LEU A 201 14.70 6.90 5.01
N MET A 202 14.84 7.28 3.75
CA MET A 202 14.66 6.41 2.59
C MET A 202 15.93 6.30 1.76
N SER A 203 16.10 5.15 1.09
CA SER A 203 17.14 5.04 0.07
C SER A 203 16.79 5.92 -1.14
N SER A 204 17.83 6.50 -1.75
CA SER A 204 17.65 7.30 -2.98
C SER A 204 16.94 6.51 -4.09
N LYS A 205 17.19 5.20 -4.15
CA LYS A 205 16.53 4.29 -5.12
C LYS A 205 15.02 4.23 -4.89
N LEU A 206 14.59 4.09 -3.63
CA LEU A 206 13.16 4.05 -3.29
C LEU A 206 12.48 5.39 -3.61
N LEU A 207 13.11 6.50 -3.28
CA LEU A 207 12.58 7.84 -3.53
C LEU A 207 12.44 8.14 -5.04
N ILE A 208 13.46 7.76 -5.84
CA ILE A 208 13.41 7.88 -7.30
C ILE A 208 12.28 7.02 -7.84
N HIS A 209 12.22 5.75 -7.47
CA HIS A 209 11.17 4.83 -7.93
C HIS A 209 9.76 5.35 -7.58
N PHE A 210 9.58 5.83 -6.36
CA PHE A 210 8.33 6.45 -5.93
C PHE A 210 7.93 7.63 -6.82
N THR A 211 8.88 8.50 -7.16
CA THR A 211 8.60 9.67 -7.98
C THR A 211 8.31 9.28 -9.45
N GLU A 212 9.08 8.35 -10.00
CA GLU A 212 8.94 7.88 -11.38
C GLU A 212 7.62 7.13 -11.63
N GLN A 213 7.10 6.40 -10.65
CA GLN A 213 5.80 5.71 -10.83
C GLN A 213 4.64 6.66 -11.18
N PHE A 214 4.72 7.95 -10.79
CA PHE A 214 3.71 8.95 -11.16
C PHE A 214 3.82 9.43 -12.60
N LYS A 215 4.87 9.04 -13.32
CA LYS A 215 4.97 9.25 -14.78
C LYS A 215 4.31 8.12 -15.57
N VAL A 216 3.98 7.00 -14.92
CA VAL A 216 3.32 5.86 -15.56
C VAL A 216 1.84 6.18 -15.79
N ILE A 217 1.41 6.00 -17.04
CA ILE A 217 0.05 6.29 -17.49
C ILE A 217 -0.97 5.50 -16.66
N GLY A 218 -1.94 6.22 -16.10
CA GLY A 218 -3.02 5.67 -15.28
C GLY A 218 -2.77 5.73 -13.77
N THR A 219 -1.55 6.05 -13.30
CA THR A 219 -1.21 6.12 -11.87
C THR A 219 -2.03 7.17 -11.12
N GLU A 220 -2.13 8.39 -11.64
CA GLU A 220 -2.89 9.47 -11.00
C GLU A 220 -4.38 9.12 -10.85
N LYS A 221 -4.96 8.54 -11.91
CA LYS A 221 -6.36 8.10 -11.90
C LYS A 221 -6.58 6.97 -10.91
N PHE A 222 -5.65 6.01 -10.84
CA PHE A 222 -5.70 4.92 -9.88
C PHE A 222 -5.63 5.46 -8.46
N PHE A 223 -4.69 6.34 -8.13
CA PHE A 223 -4.56 6.96 -6.81
C PHE A 223 -5.84 7.70 -6.40
N THR A 224 -6.43 8.46 -7.32
CA THR A 224 -7.70 9.14 -7.06
C THR A 224 -8.81 8.16 -6.68
N LYS A 225 -8.99 7.09 -7.46
CA LYS A 225 -9.99 6.06 -7.19
C LYS A 225 -9.70 5.32 -5.88
N PHE A 226 -8.44 5.01 -5.63
CA PHE A 226 -8.01 4.32 -4.42
C PHE A 226 -8.39 5.08 -3.15
N PHE A 227 -8.08 6.37 -3.06
CA PHE A 227 -8.43 7.17 -1.89
C PHE A 227 -9.95 7.43 -1.76
N LEU A 228 -10.71 7.32 -2.84
CA LEU A 228 -12.17 7.44 -2.83
C LEU A 228 -12.90 6.13 -2.52
N SER A 229 -12.19 5.02 -2.51
CA SER A 229 -12.74 3.67 -2.37
C SER A 229 -12.86 3.23 -0.91
N ASN A 230 -13.51 2.08 -0.68
CA ASN A 230 -13.58 1.43 0.63
C ASN A 230 -12.26 0.78 1.07
N ALA A 231 -11.22 0.81 0.24
CA ALA A 231 -9.91 0.23 0.57
C ALA A 231 -9.30 0.87 1.82
N MET A 232 -9.57 2.17 2.04
CA MET A 232 -9.06 2.95 3.16
C MET A 232 -10.03 3.03 4.36
N GLU A 233 -11.10 2.23 4.37
CA GLU A 233 -12.08 2.21 5.44
C GLU A 233 -11.61 1.37 6.64
N ASN A 234 -12.39 1.43 7.73
CA ASN A 234 -12.14 0.73 8.98
C ASN A 234 -12.05 -0.80 8.80
N ARG A 235 -11.05 -1.42 9.45
CA ARG A 235 -10.80 -2.89 9.43
C ARG A 235 -10.99 -3.55 10.81
N LEU A 236 -11.59 -2.89 11.76
CA LEU A 236 -11.72 -3.41 13.12
C LEU A 236 -12.46 -4.77 13.17
N ASP A 237 -13.43 -4.99 12.30
CA ASP A 237 -14.15 -6.27 12.22
C ASP A 237 -13.24 -7.41 11.76
N ASP A 238 -12.34 -7.16 10.81
CA ASP A 238 -11.34 -8.14 10.37
C ASP A 238 -10.41 -8.49 11.55
N HIS A 239 -9.93 -7.49 12.30
CA HIS A 239 -9.12 -7.70 13.50
C HIS A 239 -9.86 -8.46 14.61
N ASN A 240 -11.15 -8.19 14.81
CA ASN A 240 -12.00 -8.92 15.77
C ASN A 240 -12.08 -10.40 15.40
N LEU A 241 -12.26 -10.71 14.13
CA LEU A 241 -12.36 -12.09 13.64
C LEU A 241 -11.03 -12.83 13.80
N ILE A 242 -9.90 -12.20 13.43
CA ILE A 242 -8.57 -12.79 13.56
C ILE A 242 -8.25 -13.06 15.03
N GLY A 243 -8.48 -12.09 15.91
CA GLY A 243 -8.22 -12.22 17.34
C GLY A 243 -9.07 -13.28 18.02
N SER A 244 -10.35 -13.41 17.66
CA SER A 244 -11.26 -14.43 18.20
C SER A 244 -10.88 -15.86 17.79
N ASN A 245 -10.11 -16.01 16.70
CA ASN A 245 -9.56 -17.30 16.24
C ASN A 245 -8.14 -17.55 16.77
N ASN A 246 -7.62 -16.72 17.69
CA ASN A 246 -6.33 -16.87 18.33
C ASN A 246 -5.14 -16.94 17.35
N ILE A 247 -5.19 -16.26 16.21
CA ILE A 247 -4.06 -16.20 15.27
C ILE A 247 -2.90 -15.46 15.95
N PRO A 248 -1.70 -16.09 16.04
CA PRO A 248 -0.54 -15.45 16.62
C PRO A 248 -0.18 -14.16 15.88
N SER A 249 0.03 -13.07 16.60
CA SER A 249 0.12 -11.76 15.99
C SER A 249 1.18 -10.87 16.62
N TYR A 250 1.84 -10.07 15.78
CA TYR A 250 2.86 -9.10 16.15
C TYR A 250 2.44 -7.70 15.70
N PHE A 251 2.54 -6.71 16.60
CA PHE A 251 2.24 -5.31 16.32
C PHE A 251 3.47 -4.45 16.60
N ALA A 252 3.92 -3.72 15.58
CA ALA A 252 4.98 -2.72 15.64
C ALA A 252 4.38 -1.34 15.30
N TYR A 253 4.43 -0.38 16.21
CA TYR A 253 3.91 0.96 15.95
C TYR A 253 4.65 2.03 16.76
N SER A 254 4.31 3.30 16.54
CA SER A 254 4.89 4.45 17.23
C SER A 254 3.79 5.30 17.86
N ASP A 255 4.05 5.83 19.06
CA ASP A 255 3.21 6.84 19.67
C ASP A 255 3.35 8.23 18.98
N GLU A 256 4.40 8.41 18.16
CA GLU A 256 4.68 9.64 17.41
C GLU A 256 4.08 9.63 15.99
N ASP A 257 3.39 8.53 15.60
CA ASP A 257 2.76 8.43 14.28
C ASP A 257 1.58 9.39 14.16
N ILE A 258 1.72 10.39 13.28
CA ILE A 258 0.68 11.40 13.01
C ILE A 258 -0.32 10.97 11.93
N GLU A 259 -0.07 9.83 11.25
CA GLU A 259 -0.90 9.31 10.17
C GLU A 259 -1.82 8.21 10.66
N ILE A 260 -1.28 7.33 11.50
CA ILE A 260 -2.01 6.23 12.11
C ILE A 260 -2.02 6.45 13.61
N SER A 261 -3.20 6.67 14.16
CA SER A 261 -3.36 6.90 15.60
C SER A 261 -2.95 5.65 16.40
N ALA A 262 -1.99 5.80 17.30
CA ALA A 262 -1.61 4.74 18.24
C ALA A 262 -2.83 4.21 19.03
N LYS A 263 -3.80 5.08 19.32
CA LYS A 263 -5.06 4.71 19.99
C LYS A 263 -5.87 3.71 19.15
N ASP A 264 -5.95 3.89 17.83
CA ASP A 264 -6.68 2.98 16.97
C ASP A 264 -5.99 1.60 16.90
N VAL A 265 -4.65 1.59 16.87
CA VAL A 265 -3.86 0.36 16.97
C VAL A 265 -4.13 -0.36 18.30
N GLU A 266 -4.12 0.36 19.41
CA GLU A 266 -4.41 -0.18 20.74
C GLU A 266 -5.85 -0.72 20.88
N ILE A 267 -6.82 -0.14 20.16
CA ILE A 267 -8.19 -0.68 20.09
C ILE A 267 -8.19 -2.03 19.37
N ALA A 268 -7.49 -2.16 18.24
CA ALA A 268 -7.39 -3.42 17.52
C ALA A 268 -6.68 -4.50 18.34
N ILE A 269 -5.56 -4.16 19.01
CA ILE A 269 -4.76 -5.07 19.85
C ILE A 269 -5.62 -5.75 20.92
N LYS A 270 -6.60 -5.05 21.50
CA LYS A 270 -7.48 -5.60 22.55
C LYS A 270 -8.32 -6.80 22.10
N ASN A 271 -8.47 -7.01 20.81
CA ASN A 271 -9.22 -8.15 20.26
C ASN A 271 -8.39 -9.43 20.18
N TYR A 272 -7.06 -9.32 20.35
CA TYR A 272 -6.15 -10.46 20.23
C TYR A 272 -5.82 -11.06 21.60
N ASN A 273 -5.62 -12.38 21.61
CA ASN A 273 -5.19 -13.10 22.80
C ASN A 273 -3.65 -13.17 22.82
N ASN A 274 -3.03 -12.48 23.78
CA ASN A 274 -1.57 -12.42 23.95
C ASN A 274 -0.78 -11.99 22.69
N PRO A 275 -1.16 -10.91 21.99
CA PRO A 275 -0.38 -10.43 20.85
C PRO A 275 0.98 -9.92 21.32
N ILE A 276 1.98 -10.03 20.46
CA ILE A 276 3.28 -9.42 20.72
C ILE A 276 3.20 -7.97 20.30
N VAL A 277 3.48 -7.05 21.21
CA VAL A 277 3.35 -5.61 20.99
C VAL A 277 4.69 -4.92 21.23
N LYS A 278 5.15 -4.16 20.24
CA LYS A 278 6.39 -3.38 20.30
C LYS A 278 6.15 -1.95 19.86
N LYS A 279 6.68 -0.99 20.62
CA LYS A 279 6.69 0.42 20.24
C LYS A 279 8.10 0.84 19.82
N TYR A 280 8.18 1.60 18.74
CA TYR A 280 9.43 2.06 18.17
C TYR A 280 9.44 3.59 18.05
N PRO A 281 10.62 4.22 18.13
CA PRO A 281 10.75 5.67 17.93
C PRO A 281 10.59 6.07 16.47
N GLY A 282 10.17 7.29 16.23
CA GLY A 282 9.86 7.85 14.93
C GLY A 282 8.37 7.81 14.64
N GLY A 283 7.94 8.45 13.57
CA GLY A 283 6.53 8.54 13.19
C GLY A 283 6.05 7.34 12.37
N HIS A 284 5.30 7.62 11.32
CA HIS A 284 4.81 6.60 10.37
C HIS A 284 5.95 5.85 9.68
N PHE A 285 7.05 6.55 9.40
CA PHE A 285 8.34 5.95 9.07
C PHE A 285 9.18 5.94 10.34
N PHE A 286 9.63 4.77 10.75
CA PHE A 286 10.47 4.65 11.94
C PHE A 286 11.81 5.36 11.73
N SER A 287 12.50 5.67 12.83
CA SER A 287 13.85 6.24 12.75
C SER A 287 14.80 5.35 11.96
N SER A 288 15.78 5.96 11.27
CA SER A 288 16.71 5.26 10.38
C SER A 288 17.33 4.01 11.02
N GLY A 289 17.31 2.89 10.31
CA GLY A 289 17.87 1.61 10.73
C GLY A 289 16.97 0.78 11.66
N ILE A 290 15.79 1.29 12.00
CA ILE A 290 14.84 0.55 12.86
C ILE A 290 14.15 -0.58 12.09
N GLU A 291 13.93 -0.45 10.78
CA GLU A 291 13.22 -1.44 9.95
C GLU A 291 13.85 -2.83 10.03
N LYS A 292 15.20 -2.91 9.95
CA LYS A 292 15.92 -4.18 10.10
C LYS A 292 15.72 -4.80 11.48
N LYS A 293 15.70 -3.97 12.52
CA LYS A 293 15.45 -4.41 13.89
C LYS A 293 14.02 -4.92 14.05
N VAL A 294 13.03 -4.20 13.48
CA VAL A 294 11.62 -4.61 13.51
C VAL A 294 11.45 -5.96 12.80
N ALA A 295 12.04 -6.12 11.61
CA ALA A 295 12.02 -7.36 10.86
C ALA A 295 12.66 -8.52 11.65
N GLN A 296 13.82 -8.29 12.29
CA GLN A 296 14.50 -9.31 13.10
C GLN A 296 13.68 -9.68 14.35
N GLU A 297 13.10 -8.69 15.03
CA GLU A 297 12.24 -8.96 16.19
C GLU A 297 10.96 -9.69 15.79
N PHE A 298 10.39 -9.36 14.62
CA PHE A 298 9.25 -10.10 14.06
C PHE A 298 9.61 -11.57 13.85
N ILE A 299 10.72 -11.87 13.16
CA ILE A 299 11.17 -13.24 12.91
C ILE A 299 11.40 -14.00 14.21
N ASN A 300 12.09 -13.40 15.18
CA ASN A 300 12.38 -14.02 16.46
C ASN A 300 11.11 -14.44 17.24
N ASN A 301 9.96 -13.86 16.90
CA ASN A 301 8.68 -14.14 17.54
C ASN A 301 7.77 -15.10 16.75
N ILE A 302 8.11 -15.41 15.49
CA ILE A 302 7.41 -16.46 14.72
C ILE A 302 7.78 -17.87 15.24
N GLU A 303 8.97 -18.01 15.80
CA GLU A 303 9.55 -19.31 16.19
C GLU A 303 9.14 -19.75 17.61
N ILE A 304 8.35 -18.94 18.31
CA ILE A 304 7.87 -19.24 19.67
C ILE A 304 6.49 -19.91 19.59
#